data_c20978522a1a05616f761aebd5fda5d2
#
_entry.id   c20978522a1a05616f761aebd5fda5d2
#
_cell.length_a   1.000
_cell.length_b   1.000
_cell.length_c   1.000
_cell.angle_alpha   90.00
_cell.angle_beta   90.00
_cell.angle_gamma   90.00
#
_symmetry.space_group_name_H-M   'P 1'
#
loop_
_entity.id
_entity.type
_entity.pdbx_description
1 polymer ?
#
loop_
_entity_poly.entity_id
_entity_poly.type
_entity_poly.pdbx_seq_one_letter_code
_entity_poly.pdbx_strand_id
1 'polypeptide(L)'
;MPAVTRKGDADVTHCTGMTRSGCSSNVFVNGIGVSRQGDNNTTHLLPGDPCPPHSAAISTGSSTVFVNGKGCGRVGDATCTSVAAGSPNVFAG
;
A
#
# COMPACT_ATOMS: atom_id res chain seq x y z
N MET A 1 7.95 1.80 -15.08
CA MET A 1 7.89 2.26 -13.69
C MET A 1 6.51 1.98 -13.13
N PRO A 2 6.38 1.32 -11.91
CA PRO A 2 5.09 1.05 -11.29
C PRO A 2 4.39 2.33 -10.80
N ALA A 3 3.06 2.30 -10.75
CA ALA A 3 2.26 3.40 -10.22
C ALA A 3 2.47 3.56 -8.71
N VAL A 4 2.54 4.79 -8.24
CA VAL A 4 2.62 5.11 -6.82
C VAL A 4 1.28 4.80 -6.16
N THR A 5 1.31 4.07 -5.03
CA THR A 5 0.12 3.73 -4.26
C THR A 5 -0.16 4.77 -3.17
N ARG A 6 -1.45 5.00 -2.88
CA ARG A 6 -1.93 6.06 -1.99
C ARG A 6 -2.93 5.49 -1.01
N LYS A 7 -3.20 6.24 0.06
CA LYS A 7 -4.24 5.86 1.02
C LYS A 7 -5.57 5.57 0.30
N GLY A 8 -6.19 4.45 0.62
CA GLY A 8 -7.44 4.02 0.00
C GLY A 8 -7.27 3.17 -1.25
N ASP A 9 -6.07 3.10 -1.82
CA ASP A 9 -5.80 2.22 -2.96
C ASP A 9 -5.82 0.74 -2.52
N ALA A 10 -6.35 -0.12 -3.39
CA ALA A 10 -6.56 -1.52 -3.05
C ALA A 10 -5.26 -2.34 -3.07
N ASP A 11 -5.15 -3.29 -2.15
CA ASP A 11 -4.24 -4.41 -2.26
C ASP A 11 -4.96 -5.59 -2.93
N VAL A 12 -4.18 -6.56 -3.41
CA VAL A 12 -4.74 -7.80 -3.92
C VAL A 12 -5.50 -8.49 -2.79
N THR A 13 -6.77 -8.79 -3.02
CA THR A 13 -7.67 -9.34 -2.01
C THR A 13 -7.23 -10.74 -1.57
N HIS A 14 -7.18 -10.94 -0.26
CA HIS A 14 -7.22 -12.25 0.36
C HIS A 14 -8.05 -12.14 1.65
N CYS A 15 -8.70 -13.20 2.07
CA CYS A 15 -9.68 -13.16 3.15
C CYS A 15 -10.86 -12.25 2.78
N THR A 16 -10.67 -10.93 2.88
CA THR A 16 -11.64 -9.90 2.45
C THR A 16 -10.90 -8.77 1.74
N GLY A 17 -11.63 -7.84 1.17
CA GLY A 17 -11.07 -6.64 0.54
C GLY A 17 -10.31 -5.78 1.54
N MET A 18 -9.20 -5.21 1.11
CA MET A 18 -8.37 -4.35 1.92
C MET A 18 -7.76 -3.23 1.09
N THR A 19 -7.51 -2.10 1.75
CA THR A 19 -6.94 -0.91 1.11
C THR A 19 -5.77 -0.39 1.94
N ARG A 20 -4.98 0.53 1.38
CA ARG A 20 -3.90 1.20 2.10
C ARG A 20 -4.49 2.10 3.18
N SER A 21 -4.09 1.93 4.44
CA SER A 21 -4.51 2.79 5.53
C SER A 21 -3.41 3.76 5.96
N GLY A 22 -2.16 3.33 6.02
CA GLY A 22 -1.03 4.19 6.36
C GLY A 22 -0.57 5.02 5.18
N CYS A 23 -0.20 6.27 5.44
CA CYS A 23 0.28 7.17 4.39
C CYS A 23 1.08 8.33 4.98
N SER A 24 1.76 9.08 4.10
CA SER A 24 2.40 10.34 4.46
C SER A 24 1.35 11.39 4.83
N SER A 25 1.68 12.22 5.82
CA SER A 25 0.85 13.36 6.23
C SER A 25 1.19 14.63 5.45
N ASN A 26 2.25 14.64 4.66
CA ASN A 26 2.73 15.85 3.98
C ASN A 26 3.23 15.62 2.54
N VAL A 27 3.17 14.41 2.02
CA VAL A 27 3.49 14.11 0.62
C VAL A 27 2.27 13.47 -0.02
N PHE A 28 1.78 14.06 -1.09
CA PHE A 28 0.54 13.67 -1.73
C PHE A 28 0.75 13.39 -3.21
N VAL A 29 -0.01 12.43 -3.72
CA VAL A 29 -0.13 12.14 -5.15
C VAL A 29 -1.61 12.18 -5.49
N ASN A 30 -1.98 13.02 -6.46
CA ASN A 30 -3.38 13.25 -6.82
C ASN A 30 -4.23 13.72 -5.62
N GLY A 31 -3.63 14.51 -4.72
CA GLY A 31 -4.30 15.00 -3.52
C GLY A 31 -4.49 13.98 -2.41
N ILE A 32 -3.88 12.81 -2.51
CA ILE A 32 -4.03 11.69 -1.56
C ILE A 32 -2.65 11.33 -0.99
N GLY A 33 -2.58 11.12 0.32
CA GLY A 33 -1.32 10.80 0.98
C GLY A 33 -0.68 9.52 0.43
N VAL A 34 0.62 9.59 0.14
CA VAL A 34 1.38 8.47 -0.43
C VAL A 34 1.61 7.41 0.63
N SER A 35 1.33 6.15 0.31
CA SER A 35 1.65 5.00 1.15
C SER A 35 3.10 4.59 0.93
N ARG A 36 3.79 4.21 2.01
CA ARG A 36 5.25 4.01 2.01
C ARG A 36 5.58 2.64 2.57
N GLN A 37 6.81 2.20 2.37
CA GLN A 37 7.35 1.03 3.06
C GLN A 37 7.15 1.19 4.58
N GLY A 38 6.58 0.17 5.21
CA GLY A 38 6.21 0.19 6.64
C GLY A 38 4.79 0.63 6.92
N ASP A 39 4.07 1.19 5.94
CA ASP A 39 2.68 1.59 6.11
C ASP A 39 1.75 0.37 5.94
N ASN A 40 0.78 0.23 6.86
CA ASN A 40 -0.13 -0.90 6.89
C ASN A 40 -1.31 -0.75 5.93
N ASN A 41 -1.88 -1.87 5.52
CA ASN A 41 -3.21 -1.92 4.95
C ASN A 41 -4.28 -1.96 6.06
N THR A 42 -5.54 -1.89 5.68
CA THR A 42 -6.65 -2.02 6.63
C THR A 42 -6.69 -3.42 7.22
N THR A 43 -7.10 -3.52 8.48
CA THR A 43 -7.31 -4.82 9.12
C THR A 43 -8.36 -5.61 8.34
N HIS A 44 -8.06 -6.84 8.02
CA HIS A 44 -8.93 -7.71 7.22
C HIS A 44 -9.00 -9.10 7.84
N LEU A 45 -10.12 -9.75 7.64
CA LEU A 45 -10.41 -11.07 8.17
C LEU A 45 -11.50 -11.72 7.32
N LEU A 46 -11.60 -13.05 7.42
CA LEU A 46 -12.72 -13.80 6.84
C LEU A 46 -13.34 -14.66 7.95
N PRO A 47 -14.49 -14.26 8.53
CA PRO A 47 -15.13 -15.02 9.60
C PRO A 47 -15.52 -16.41 9.12
N GLY A 48 -15.26 -17.44 9.94
CA GLY A 48 -15.58 -18.82 9.62
C GLY A 48 -14.51 -19.58 8.84
N ASP A 49 -13.52 -18.86 8.28
CA ASP A 49 -12.35 -19.47 7.63
C ASP A 49 -11.09 -19.20 8.46
N PRO A 50 -9.99 -19.96 8.26
CA PRO A 50 -8.76 -19.73 9.00
C PRO A 50 -8.02 -18.48 8.49
N CYS A 51 -8.64 -17.33 8.63
CA CYS A 51 -8.06 -16.04 8.30
C CYS A 51 -8.31 -15.08 9.47
N PRO A 52 -7.46 -15.12 10.51
CA PRO A 52 -7.63 -14.25 11.68
C PRO A 52 -7.43 -12.78 11.31
N PRO A 53 -8.00 -11.85 12.10
CA PRO A 53 -7.80 -10.42 11.86
C PRO A 53 -6.31 -10.07 11.82
N HIS A 54 -5.89 -9.37 10.77
CA HIS A 54 -4.52 -8.90 10.65
C HIS A 54 -4.43 -7.70 9.70
N SER A 55 -3.33 -6.99 9.77
CA SER A 55 -2.95 -5.97 8.81
C SER A 55 -1.49 -6.18 8.45
N ALA A 56 -1.09 -5.74 7.25
CA ALA A 56 0.27 -5.93 6.79
C ALA A 56 0.86 -4.63 6.24
N ALA A 57 2.12 -4.41 6.58
CA ALA A 57 2.89 -3.30 6.04
C ALA A 57 3.43 -3.65 4.64
N ILE A 58 3.68 -2.62 3.84
CA ILE A 58 4.50 -2.77 2.63
C ILE A 58 5.91 -3.17 3.10
N SER A 59 6.38 -4.33 2.68
CA SER A 59 7.71 -4.84 3.04
C SER A 59 8.78 -4.46 2.03
N THR A 60 8.38 -4.17 0.80
CA THR A 60 9.27 -3.63 -0.24
C THR A 60 8.83 -2.21 -0.57
N GLY A 61 9.61 -1.50 -1.34
CA GLY A 61 9.31 -0.15 -1.75
C GLY A 61 10.36 0.29 -2.75
N SER A 62 10.24 1.49 -3.27
CA SER A 62 11.26 2.01 -4.17
C SER A 62 12.61 2.09 -3.46
N SER A 63 13.66 1.66 -4.16
CA SER A 63 15.04 1.82 -3.70
C SER A 63 15.65 3.14 -4.17
N THR A 64 14.91 3.93 -4.94
CA THR A 64 15.41 5.17 -5.54
C THR A 64 14.53 6.37 -5.24
N VAL A 65 13.25 6.16 -4.91
CA VAL A 65 12.31 7.23 -4.57
C VAL A 65 11.85 7.04 -3.14
N PHE A 66 12.02 8.07 -2.32
CA PHE A 66 11.72 8.01 -0.89
C PHE A 66 10.70 9.07 -0.52
N VAL A 67 9.82 8.72 0.42
CA VAL A 67 8.82 9.60 0.99
C VAL A 67 9.01 9.58 2.50
N ASN A 68 9.35 10.73 3.09
CA ASN A 68 9.65 10.85 4.52
C ASN A 68 10.76 9.86 4.97
N GLY A 69 11.76 9.63 4.11
CA GLY A 69 12.88 8.73 4.40
C GLY A 69 12.55 7.24 4.25
N LYS A 70 11.35 6.90 3.77
CA LYS A 70 10.90 5.51 3.54
C LYS A 70 10.72 5.27 2.04
N GLY A 71 10.98 4.05 1.59
CA GLY A 71 10.77 3.69 0.18
C GLY A 71 9.32 3.97 -0.24
N CYS A 72 9.14 4.66 -1.37
CA CYS A 72 7.82 4.95 -1.91
C CYS A 72 7.08 3.65 -2.24
N GLY A 73 5.84 3.52 -1.79
CA GLY A 73 4.99 2.37 -2.10
C GLY A 73 4.50 2.41 -3.54
N ARG A 74 4.44 1.24 -4.18
CA ARG A 74 4.08 1.11 -5.60
C ARG A 74 3.23 -0.12 -5.83
N VAL A 75 2.48 -0.12 -6.91
CA VAL A 75 1.78 -1.32 -7.39
C VAL A 75 2.79 -2.46 -7.56
N GLY A 76 2.45 -3.63 -7.03
CA GLY A 76 3.30 -4.81 -7.03
C GLY A 76 4.18 -4.97 -5.80
N ASP A 77 4.31 -3.95 -4.95
CA ASP A 77 5.07 -4.07 -3.72
C ASP A 77 4.40 -5.07 -2.76
N ALA A 78 5.24 -5.84 -2.07
CA ALA A 78 4.78 -6.93 -1.23
C ALA A 78 4.14 -6.42 0.07
N THR A 79 3.03 -7.02 0.44
CA THR A 79 2.35 -6.86 1.73
C THR A 79 2.13 -8.27 2.30
N CYS A 80 0.95 -8.62 2.80
CA CYS A 80 0.58 -10.04 2.96
C CYS A 80 0.21 -10.66 1.61
N THR A 81 -0.15 -9.84 0.65
CA THR A 81 -0.29 -10.18 -0.78
C THR A 81 0.59 -9.23 -1.59
N SER A 82 0.00 -8.28 -2.28
CA SER A 82 0.71 -7.20 -2.95
C SER A 82 -0.22 -6.01 -3.17
N VAL A 83 0.38 -4.84 -3.42
CA VAL A 83 -0.39 -3.65 -3.79
C VAL A 83 -0.96 -3.82 -5.19
N ALA A 84 -2.28 -3.62 -5.34
CA ALA A 84 -2.98 -3.82 -6.61
C ALA A 84 -3.26 -2.53 -7.36
N ALA A 85 -3.44 -1.39 -6.67
CA ALA A 85 -3.89 -0.15 -7.29
C ALA A 85 -2.99 1.02 -6.90
N GLY A 86 -2.94 2.02 -7.77
CA GLY A 86 -2.16 3.23 -7.55
C GLY A 86 -2.60 4.37 -8.47
N SER A 87 -1.78 5.42 -8.51
CA SER A 87 -2.05 6.60 -9.33
C SER A 87 -2.14 6.25 -10.82
N PRO A 88 -3.09 6.87 -11.55
CA PRO A 88 -3.16 6.70 -13.00
C PRO A 88 -2.06 7.45 -13.76
N ASN A 89 -1.33 8.35 -13.11
CA ASN A 89 -0.40 9.24 -13.81
C ASN A 89 0.89 9.58 -13.05
N VAL A 90 1.14 8.98 -11.88
CA VAL A 90 2.38 9.19 -11.12
C VAL A 90 3.03 7.85 -10.83
N PHE A 91 4.32 7.74 -11.14
CA PHE A 91 5.04 6.46 -11.12
C PHE A 91 6.38 6.64 -10.38
N ALA A 92 6.86 5.56 -9.76
CA ALA A 92 8.16 5.53 -9.10
C ALA A 92 8.91 4.26 -9.45
N GLY A 93 10.17 4.42 -9.71
CA GLY A 93 11.05 3.29 -10.05
C GLY A 93 11.58 2.49 -8.86
#